data_8b9cda2ba375a27a1022a6fe8c2fd67c
#
_entry.id   8b9cda2ba375a27a1022a6fe8c2fd67c
#
_cell.length_a   1.000
_cell.length_b   1.000
_cell.length_c   1.000
_cell.angle_alpha   90.00
_cell.angle_beta   90.00
_cell.angle_gamma   90.00
#
_symmetry.space_group_name_H-M   'P 1'
#
loop_
_entity.id
_entity.type
_entity.pdbx_description
1 polymer ?
#
loop_
_entity_poly.entity_id
_entity_poly.type
_entity_poly.pdbx_seq_one_letter_code
_entity_poly.pdbx_strand_id
1 'polypeptide(L)'
;MITLKKSLVVLLAGVPSTLLANGFRLVSQDAFAAARGEAFVATADNPSAIHYNPAGLTQLDGQQVRLGAYALYFDPTFTPPGDATNAGTTYHIEKKDALAPQLYYAYAWPDSPIHLGLGIYAPHGASVTWPQDTGFRAVALMGDLTYLRANPVIACEIRPGLSLAAGVMIDYADITLEQGLTRRANSGDFFRFEGDDLSVGYNFGLLWKINEKFTLGATFRSAMTLGFEGHTNIQGRNINVTDMPASAEYDFPYTAVLGLSYRPTEKWNIEVDADFSNWSSIDTVIIRQIEKPPSPIQQNYRVNLGFKDSWILKCGVTRYFDNGWFASAGYLFNQNSVPGDYYSPVVADLDRHILTLGIGRKWSKYSVDLAYQFCYGPDRTVKDSIPSSPTASFTGQTADGTYGFISHGLLVSVGMRF
;
A
#
# COMPACT_ATOMS: atom_id res chain seq x y z
N MET A 1 17.39 -10.64 -22.51
CA MET A 1 16.02 -10.11 -22.36
C MET A 1 15.65 -9.79 -20.89
N ILE A 2 16.18 -10.50 -19.92
CA ILE A 2 15.92 -10.30 -18.46
C ILE A 2 16.55 -9.01 -17.91
N THR A 3 17.75 -8.64 -18.37
CA THR A 3 18.49 -7.45 -17.91
C THR A 3 17.84 -6.12 -18.35
N LEU A 4 17.15 -6.09 -19.50
CA LEU A 4 16.46 -4.89 -19.99
C LEU A 4 15.15 -4.63 -19.23
N LYS A 5 14.50 -5.69 -18.70
CA LYS A 5 13.29 -5.60 -17.87
C LYS A 5 13.59 -4.93 -16.52
N LYS A 6 14.69 -5.32 -15.86
CA LYS A 6 15.10 -4.72 -14.57
C LYS A 6 15.46 -3.24 -14.70
N SER A 7 16.14 -2.83 -15.78
CA SER A 7 16.57 -1.43 -15.96
C SER A 7 15.43 -0.45 -16.24
N LEU A 8 14.37 -0.87 -16.94
CA LEU A 8 13.21 -0.01 -17.24
C LEU A 8 12.29 0.15 -16.03
N VAL A 9 12.12 -0.92 -15.24
CA VAL A 9 11.33 -0.92 -14.01
C VAL A 9 12.04 -0.09 -12.91
N VAL A 10 13.36 -0.20 -12.77
CA VAL A 10 14.16 0.57 -11.82
C VAL A 10 14.13 2.07 -12.11
N LEU A 11 14.00 2.50 -13.38
CA LEU A 11 13.89 3.93 -13.72
C LEU A 11 12.51 4.54 -13.37
N LEU A 12 11.45 3.72 -13.34
CA LEU A 12 10.08 4.14 -12.98
C LEU A 12 9.72 3.82 -11.51
N ALA A 13 10.36 2.81 -10.94
CA ALA A 13 10.14 2.36 -9.56
C ALA A 13 11.14 2.95 -8.55
N GLY A 14 12.00 3.84 -9.01
CA GLY A 14 13.16 4.29 -8.24
C GLY A 14 12.89 5.06 -6.97
N VAL A 15 12.37 4.39 -5.97
CA VAL A 15 12.61 4.53 -4.51
C VAL A 15 11.66 3.58 -3.79
N PRO A 16 12.07 2.76 -2.83
CA PRO A 16 11.17 1.91 -2.07
C PRO A 16 10.12 2.77 -1.36
N SER A 17 8.86 2.48 -1.64
CA SER A 17 7.73 3.17 -1.05
C SER A 17 7.37 2.50 0.27
N THR A 18 7.35 3.24 1.36
CA THR A 18 7.04 2.67 2.66
C THR A 18 5.83 3.32 3.28
N LEU A 19 4.75 2.56 3.37
CA LEU A 19 3.61 2.83 4.23
C LEU A 19 3.13 1.51 4.79
N LEU A 20 3.00 1.44 6.10
CA LEU A 20 2.50 0.26 6.78
C LEU A 20 1.20 0.63 7.50
N ALA A 21 0.08 0.44 6.84
CA ALA A 21 -1.24 0.34 7.45
C ALA A 21 -2.12 -0.53 6.56
N ASN A 22 -2.98 -1.33 7.14
CA ASN A 22 -3.80 -2.27 6.39
C ASN A 22 -2.91 -3.19 5.52
N GLY A 23 -2.04 -3.96 6.17
CA GLY A 23 -1.03 -4.77 5.52
C GLY A 23 0.03 -3.92 4.80
N PHE A 24 0.16 -4.07 3.50
CA PHE A 24 1.15 -3.39 2.65
C PHE A 24 0.54 -2.29 1.77
N ARG A 25 -0.70 -1.82 2.02
CA ARG A 25 -1.41 -0.88 1.13
C ARG A 25 -0.89 0.54 1.24
N LEU A 26 -0.66 1.14 0.07
CA LEU A 26 -0.48 2.58 -0.14
C LEU A 26 -1.80 3.20 -0.60
N VAL A 27 -2.53 3.82 0.32
CA VAL A 27 -3.88 4.32 0.04
C VAL A 27 -3.86 5.54 -0.87
N SER A 28 -2.84 6.40 -0.70
CA SER A 28 -2.76 7.73 -1.32
C SER A 28 -2.10 7.69 -2.69
N GLN A 29 -2.91 7.80 -3.72
CA GLN A 29 -2.48 7.71 -5.12
C GLN A 29 -2.76 8.99 -5.93
N ASP A 30 -3.20 10.07 -5.28
CA ASP A 30 -3.48 11.37 -5.90
C ASP A 30 -3.62 12.48 -4.86
N ALA A 31 -3.08 13.68 -5.12
CA ALA A 31 -3.12 14.78 -4.16
C ALA A 31 -4.54 15.31 -3.90
N PHE A 32 -5.43 15.35 -4.92
CA PHE A 32 -6.81 15.80 -4.70
C PHE A 32 -7.59 14.82 -3.83
N ALA A 33 -7.47 13.51 -4.10
CA ALA A 33 -8.11 12.48 -3.30
C ALA A 33 -7.55 12.45 -1.88
N ALA A 34 -6.22 12.53 -1.74
CA ALA A 34 -5.54 12.58 -0.44
C ALA A 34 -5.99 13.77 0.41
N ALA A 35 -6.14 14.96 -0.19
CA ALA A 35 -6.59 16.16 0.48
C ALA A 35 -7.97 16.02 1.15
N ARG A 36 -8.80 15.11 0.65
CA ARG A 36 -10.17 14.84 1.11
C ARG A 36 -10.33 13.48 1.78
N GLY A 37 -9.29 12.99 2.47
CA GLY A 37 -9.34 11.75 3.22
C GLY A 37 -9.53 10.51 2.36
N GLU A 38 -9.06 10.51 1.10
CA GLU A 38 -9.22 9.40 0.16
C GLU A 38 -10.69 9.02 -0.14
N ALA A 39 -11.67 9.85 0.28
CA ALA A 39 -13.08 9.69 -0.05
C ALA A 39 -13.31 10.22 -1.47
N PHE A 40 -13.16 9.34 -2.49
CA PHE A 40 -13.12 9.74 -3.89
C PHE A 40 -13.78 8.74 -4.85
N VAL A 41 -14.30 7.61 -4.36
CA VAL A 41 -14.86 6.55 -5.22
C VAL A 41 -16.14 6.97 -5.94
N ALA A 42 -16.92 7.89 -5.34
CA ALA A 42 -18.15 8.42 -5.92
C ALA A 42 -17.95 9.78 -6.64
N THR A 43 -16.90 10.53 -6.33
CA THR A 43 -16.53 11.74 -7.08
C THR A 43 -15.71 11.40 -8.31
N ALA A 44 -14.57 10.75 -8.20
CA ALA A 44 -13.70 10.18 -9.24
C ALA A 44 -13.63 11.01 -10.55
N ASP A 45 -13.44 12.35 -10.45
CA ASP A 45 -13.59 13.34 -11.53
C ASP A 45 -12.25 13.88 -12.08
N ASN A 46 -11.17 13.07 -11.99
CA ASN A 46 -9.87 13.35 -12.60
C ASN A 46 -9.20 12.05 -13.08
N PRO A 47 -8.08 12.07 -13.83
CA PRO A 47 -7.47 10.85 -14.36
C PRO A 47 -7.05 9.78 -13.35
N SER A 48 -6.84 10.13 -12.06
CA SER A 48 -6.57 9.14 -11.00
C SER A 48 -7.80 8.27 -10.68
N ALA A 49 -8.97 8.57 -11.25
CA ALA A 49 -10.13 7.69 -11.26
C ALA A 49 -9.77 6.25 -11.67
N ILE A 50 -8.77 6.07 -12.53
CA ILE A 50 -8.23 4.74 -12.89
C ILE A 50 -7.91 3.91 -11.64
N HIS A 51 -7.34 4.54 -10.61
CA HIS A 51 -7.11 3.89 -9.31
C HIS A 51 -8.37 3.88 -8.45
N TYR A 52 -9.04 5.01 -8.25
CA TYR A 52 -10.11 5.12 -7.25
C TYR A 52 -11.43 4.47 -7.71
N ASN A 53 -11.89 4.80 -8.91
CA ASN A 53 -13.07 4.21 -9.55
C ASN A 53 -12.99 4.46 -11.07
N PRO A 54 -12.60 3.46 -11.87
CA PRO A 54 -12.39 3.65 -13.30
C PRO A 54 -13.66 4.09 -14.07
N ALA A 55 -14.86 3.85 -13.55
CA ALA A 55 -16.09 4.37 -14.13
C ALA A 55 -16.16 5.91 -14.13
N GLY A 56 -15.40 6.56 -13.25
CA GLY A 56 -15.28 8.02 -13.21
C GLY A 56 -14.64 8.64 -14.45
N LEU A 57 -13.93 7.86 -15.27
CA LEU A 57 -13.36 8.34 -16.53
C LEU A 57 -14.41 8.88 -17.50
N THR A 58 -15.66 8.41 -17.44
CA THR A 58 -16.77 8.91 -18.27
C THR A 58 -17.14 10.38 -17.99
N GLN A 59 -16.61 10.96 -16.92
CA GLN A 59 -16.79 12.37 -16.56
C GLN A 59 -15.72 13.29 -17.20
N LEU A 60 -14.70 12.70 -17.84
CA LEU A 60 -13.57 13.43 -18.40
C LEU A 60 -13.76 13.65 -19.90
N ASP A 61 -13.41 14.84 -20.38
CA ASP A 61 -13.42 15.16 -21.80
C ASP A 61 -12.00 15.18 -22.38
N GLY A 62 -11.89 14.85 -23.67
CA GLY A 62 -10.66 14.94 -24.46
C GLY A 62 -9.55 14.04 -23.95
N GLN A 63 -8.33 14.54 -24.02
CA GLN A 63 -7.14 13.84 -23.52
C GLN A 63 -6.64 14.54 -22.25
N GLN A 64 -6.33 13.77 -21.23
CA GLN A 64 -5.82 14.29 -19.97
C GLN A 64 -4.66 13.45 -19.47
N VAL A 65 -3.62 14.11 -19.00
CA VAL A 65 -2.49 13.51 -18.28
C VAL A 65 -2.48 14.05 -16.85
N ARG A 66 -2.16 13.19 -15.89
CA ARG A 66 -1.96 13.58 -14.51
C ARG A 66 -0.71 12.91 -13.94
N LEU A 67 0.20 13.73 -13.45
CA LEU A 67 1.43 13.29 -12.78
C LEU A 67 1.32 13.64 -11.31
N GLY A 68 1.78 12.75 -10.46
CA GLY A 68 1.83 12.96 -9.02
C GLY A 68 3.06 12.38 -8.37
N ALA A 69 3.31 12.83 -7.15
CA ALA A 69 4.32 12.25 -6.27
C ALA A 69 3.83 12.33 -4.83
N TYR A 70 4.02 11.26 -4.10
CA TYR A 70 3.77 11.15 -2.67
C TYR A 70 5.08 11.00 -1.93
N ALA A 71 5.50 12.06 -1.22
CA ALA A 71 6.63 12.05 -0.32
C ALA A 71 6.15 11.78 1.10
N LEU A 72 6.76 10.81 1.76
CA LEU A 72 6.35 10.33 3.07
C LEU A 72 7.53 10.30 4.03
N TYR A 73 7.32 10.86 5.22
CA TYR A 73 8.10 10.56 6.42
C TYR A 73 7.26 9.69 7.35
N PHE A 74 7.86 8.61 7.91
CA PHE A 74 7.17 7.70 8.84
C PHE A 74 8.15 7.17 9.88
N ASP A 75 7.63 6.96 11.09
CA ASP A 75 8.43 6.52 12.23
C ASP A 75 7.65 5.52 13.07
N PRO A 76 7.65 4.23 12.69
CA PRO A 76 7.24 3.17 13.61
C PRO A 76 8.25 3.07 14.75
N THR A 77 7.74 2.94 15.97
CA THR A 77 8.54 2.79 17.17
C THR A 77 8.27 1.47 17.87
N PHE A 78 9.24 0.98 18.59
CA PHE A 78 9.13 -0.22 19.41
C PHE A 78 9.76 0.01 20.78
N THR A 79 9.03 -0.36 21.84
CA THR A 79 9.52 -0.36 23.23
C THR A 79 9.38 -1.79 23.79
N PRO A 80 10.47 -2.45 24.20
CA PRO A 80 10.46 -3.79 24.77
C PRO A 80 9.61 -3.89 26.05
N PRO A 81 9.15 -5.10 26.42
CA PRO A 81 8.49 -5.33 27.71
C PRO A 81 9.36 -4.88 28.90
N GLY A 82 8.72 -4.53 30.02
CA GLY A 82 9.41 -4.00 31.20
C GLY A 82 10.35 -4.96 31.91
N ASP A 83 10.26 -6.26 31.63
CA ASP A 83 11.13 -7.33 32.13
C ASP A 83 12.27 -7.70 31.15
N ALA A 84 12.30 -7.09 29.98
CA ALA A 84 13.37 -7.31 29.00
C ALA A 84 14.70 -6.65 29.45
N THR A 85 15.82 -7.19 29.01
CA THR A 85 17.16 -6.65 29.33
C THR A 85 17.41 -5.25 28.78
N ASN A 86 16.69 -4.88 27.74
CA ASN A 86 16.70 -3.57 27.09
C ASN A 86 15.42 -2.74 27.38
N ALA A 87 14.73 -3.05 28.48
CA ALA A 87 13.54 -2.30 28.91
C ALA A 87 13.84 -0.81 29.05
N GLY A 88 12.85 0.02 28.68
CA GLY A 88 12.96 1.48 28.72
C GLY A 88 13.66 2.11 27.50
N THR A 89 14.17 1.32 26.57
CA THR A 89 14.70 1.81 25.27
C THR A 89 13.57 1.87 24.26
N THR A 90 13.43 3.01 23.57
CA THR A 90 12.56 3.10 22.40
C THR A 90 13.39 3.00 21.14
N TYR A 91 13.08 1.99 20.32
CA TYR A 91 13.73 1.74 19.04
C TYR A 91 12.96 2.40 17.92
N HIS A 92 13.68 2.85 16.93
CA HIS A 92 13.18 3.41 15.69
C HIS A 92 13.74 2.61 14.50
N ILE A 93 13.05 2.64 13.37
CA ILE A 93 13.59 2.07 12.12
C ILE A 93 14.72 2.93 11.57
N GLU A 94 15.59 2.32 10.73
CA GLU A 94 16.77 3.00 10.18
C GLU A 94 16.40 4.05 9.12
N LYS A 95 15.49 3.73 8.19
CA LYS A 95 15.05 4.62 7.11
C LYS A 95 13.61 5.06 7.32
N LYS A 96 13.38 6.37 7.31
CA LYS A 96 12.08 6.98 7.66
C LYS A 96 11.43 7.77 6.52
N ASP A 97 11.94 7.68 5.31
CA ASP A 97 11.43 8.43 4.16
C ASP A 97 11.15 7.53 2.95
N ALA A 98 10.16 7.93 2.17
CA ALA A 98 9.77 7.26 0.94
C ALA A 98 9.19 8.22 -0.09
N LEU A 99 9.22 7.81 -1.37
CA LEU A 99 8.64 8.54 -2.48
C LEU A 99 7.89 7.56 -3.41
N ALA A 100 6.61 7.84 -3.70
CA ALA A 100 5.82 7.06 -4.65
C ALA A 100 5.34 7.96 -5.80
N PRO A 101 5.87 7.81 -7.02
CA PRO A 101 5.39 8.52 -8.18
C PRO A 101 4.10 7.91 -8.74
N GLN A 102 3.27 8.74 -9.38
CA GLN A 102 2.04 8.35 -10.04
C GLN A 102 1.91 9.00 -11.41
N LEU A 103 1.43 8.22 -12.38
CA LEU A 103 1.12 8.68 -13.73
C LEU A 103 -0.23 8.14 -14.16
N TYR A 104 -1.08 9.02 -14.66
CA TYR A 104 -2.39 8.67 -15.23
C TYR A 104 -2.58 9.34 -16.59
N TYR A 105 -3.11 8.59 -17.55
CA TYR A 105 -3.57 9.08 -18.83
C TYR A 105 -5.01 8.66 -19.05
N ALA A 106 -5.87 9.59 -19.46
CA ALA A 106 -7.26 9.38 -19.79
C ALA A 106 -7.57 9.91 -21.20
N TYR A 107 -8.38 9.18 -21.93
CA TYR A 107 -8.81 9.52 -23.29
C TYR A 107 -10.31 9.29 -23.46
N ALA A 108 -11.05 10.35 -23.70
CA ALA A 108 -12.45 10.28 -24.15
C ALA A 108 -12.47 10.00 -25.66
N TRP A 109 -13.04 8.89 -26.07
CA TRP A 109 -13.13 8.56 -27.49
C TRP A 109 -14.13 9.50 -28.17
N PRO A 110 -13.76 10.23 -29.23
CA PRO A 110 -14.66 11.18 -29.91
C PRO A 110 -15.95 10.52 -30.36
N ASP A 111 -17.08 11.21 -30.17
CA ASP A 111 -18.43 10.78 -30.57
C ASP A 111 -18.84 9.37 -30.05
N SER A 112 -18.28 8.97 -28.91
CA SER A 112 -18.49 7.65 -28.31
C SER A 112 -18.69 7.76 -26.80
N PRO A 113 -19.50 6.89 -26.18
CA PRO A 113 -19.60 6.81 -24.73
C PRO A 113 -18.39 6.10 -24.08
N ILE A 114 -17.37 5.72 -24.88
CA ILE A 114 -16.22 4.95 -24.44
C ILE A 114 -15.08 5.88 -24.03
N HIS A 115 -14.50 5.58 -22.86
CA HIS A 115 -13.33 6.24 -22.32
C HIS A 115 -12.26 5.20 -22.01
N LEU A 116 -11.01 5.53 -22.33
CA LEU A 116 -9.86 4.68 -22.08
C LEU A 116 -8.94 5.32 -21.02
N GLY A 117 -8.27 4.52 -20.25
CA GLY A 117 -7.31 4.99 -19.27
C GLY A 117 -6.11 4.06 -19.13
N LEU A 118 -4.98 4.64 -18.71
CA LEU A 118 -3.78 3.92 -18.29
C LEU A 118 -3.22 4.59 -17.04
N GLY A 119 -3.12 3.84 -15.94
CA GLY A 119 -2.45 4.26 -14.73
C GLY A 119 -1.15 3.49 -14.50
N ILE A 120 -0.11 4.19 -14.02
CA ILE A 120 1.13 3.59 -13.52
C ILE A 120 1.37 4.16 -12.13
N TYR A 121 1.29 3.30 -11.11
CA TYR A 121 1.34 3.72 -9.71
C TYR A 121 1.70 2.56 -8.78
N ALA A 122 2.01 2.84 -7.51
CA ALA A 122 2.38 1.86 -6.49
C ALA A 122 1.26 1.71 -5.44
N PRO A 123 0.33 0.74 -5.59
CA PRO A 123 -0.78 0.56 -4.63
C PRO A 123 -0.37 -0.19 -3.36
N HIS A 124 0.80 -0.81 -3.35
CA HIS A 124 1.41 -1.49 -2.21
C HIS A 124 2.87 -1.10 -2.10
N GLY A 125 3.44 -1.35 -0.93
CA GLY A 125 4.86 -1.16 -0.67
C GLY A 125 5.15 -1.24 0.82
N ALA A 126 6.39 -1.61 1.16
CA ALA A 126 6.89 -1.63 2.53
C ALA A 126 8.42 -1.55 2.50
N SER A 127 9.03 -0.84 3.43
CA SER A 127 10.48 -0.93 3.68
C SER A 127 10.73 -0.59 5.15
N VAL A 128 11.01 -1.59 5.93
CA VAL A 128 11.29 -1.46 7.37
C VAL A 128 12.55 -2.21 7.67
N THR A 129 13.51 -1.52 8.30
CA THR A 129 14.72 -2.12 8.84
C THR A 129 14.85 -1.71 10.30
N TRP A 130 14.89 -2.71 11.18
CA TRP A 130 15.03 -2.53 12.61
C TRP A 130 16.49 -2.68 13.05
N PRO A 131 16.91 -1.98 14.12
CA PRO A 131 18.19 -2.25 14.78
C PRO A 131 18.34 -3.69 15.25
N GLN A 132 19.57 -4.18 15.29
CA GLN A 132 19.88 -5.58 15.57
C GLN A 132 19.58 -6.01 17.03
N ASP A 133 19.46 -5.06 17.96
CA ASP A 133 19.36 -5.26 19.41
C ASP A 133 17.95 -5.05 19.98
N THR A 134 16.93 -5.03 19.13
CA THR A 134 15.51 -4.86 19.53
C THR A 134 15.00 -5.96 20.47
N GLY A 135 15.59 -7.15 20.44
CA GLY A 135 15.09 -8.33 21.15
C GLY A 135 14.25 -9.27 20.29
N PHE A 136 13.79 -8.86 19.12
CA PHE A 136 13.03 -9.69 18.19
C PHE A 136 13.74 -9.96 16.84
N ARG A 137 15.09 -9.85 16.78
CA ARG A 137 15.81 -9.97 15.52
C ARG A 137 15.61 -11.30 14.76
N ALA A 138 15.31 -12.38 15.47
CA ALA A 138 15.00 -13.67 14.84
C ALA A 138 13.53 -13.79 14.40
N VAL A 139 12.69 -12.83 14.77
CA VAL A 139 11.33 -12.70 14.25
C VAL A 139 11.38 -11.89 12.95
N ALA A 140 12.07 -10.74 12.98
CA ALA A 140 12.15 -9.83 11.84
C ALA A 140 13.34 -8.86 12.01
N LEU A 141 14.08 -8.59 10.95
CA LEU A 141 15.07 -7.52 10.86
C LEU A 141 14.72 -6.54 9.77
N MET A 142 14.44 -7.05 8.56
CA MET A 142 14.12 -6.23 7.41
C MET A 142 12.97 -6.86 6.60
N GLY A 143 12.09 -6.01 6.14
CA GLY A 143 11.10 -6.31 5.11
C GLY A 143 11.08 -5.16 4.12
N ASP A 144 11.34 -5.47 2.85
CA ASP A 144 11.26 -4.52 1.74
C ASP A 144 10.34 -5.11 0.67
N LEU A 145 9.36 -4.33 0.23
CA LEU A 145 8.45 -4.67 -0.84
C LEU A 145 8.35 -3.47 -1.78
N THR A 146 8.95 -3.58 -2.95
CA THR A 146 8.73 -2.66 -4.06
C THR A 146 7.60 -3.18 -4.94
N TYR A 147 6.65 -2.33 -5.28
CA TYR A 147 5.47 -2.73 -6.04
C TYR A 147 5.12 -1.67 -7.08
N LEU A 148 4.85 -2.10 -8.30
CA LEU A 148 4.42 -1.23 -9.40
C LEU A 148 3.27 -1.86 -10.15
N ARG A 149 2.21 -1.09 -10.38
CA ARG A 149 1.03 -1.48 -11.17
C ARG A 149 0.94 -0.67 -12.45
N ALA A 150 0.74 -1.37 -13.57
CA ALA A 150 0.18 -0.81 -14.80
C ALA A 150 -1.28 -1.24 -14.92
N ASN A 151 -2.21 -0.26 -15.03
CA ASN A 151 -3.65 -0.53 -15.04
C ASN A 151 -4.34 0.11 -16.26
N PRO A 152 -4.35 -0.56 -17.43
CA PRO A 152 -5.23 -0.20 -18.53
C PRO A 152 -6.69 -0.45 -18.16
N VAL A 153 -7.57 0.51 -18.46
CA VAL A 153 -9.02 0.44 -18.18
C VAL A 153 -9.84 0.96 -19.34
N ILE A 154 -11.07 0.45 -19.44
CA ILE A 154 -12.12 0.94 -20.32
C ILE A 154 -13.34 1.30 -19.47
N ALA A 155 -13.95 2.45 -19.74
CA ALA A 155 -15.19 2.89 -19.10
C ALA A 155 -16.21 3.28 -20.16
N CYS A 156 -17.49 3.10 -19.84
CA CYS A 156 -18.61 3.43 -20.71
C CYS A 156 -19.79 3.95 -19.89
N GLU A 157 -20.38 5.07 -20.34
CA GLU A 157 -21.68 5.51 -19.84
C GLU A 157 -22.76 4.70 -20.55
N ILE A 158 -23.35 3.72 -19.86
CA ILE A 158 -24.34 2.77 -20.43
C ILE A 158 -25.76 3.38 -20.54
N ARG A 159 -26.04 4.39 -19.74
CA ARG A 159 -27.22 5.27 -19.80
C ARG A 159 -26.91 6.56 -19.06
N PRO A 160 -27.67 7.66 -19.31
CA PRO A 160 -27.43 8.94 -18.63
C PRO A 160 -27.29 8.78 -17.13
N GLY A 161 -26.15 9.19 -16.60
CA GLY A 161 -25.78 9.12 -15.18
C GLY A 161 -25.36 7.76 -14.65
N LEU A 162 -25.29 6.69 -15.47
CA LEU A 162 -24.80 5.38 -15.03
C LEU A 162 -23.64 4.90 -15.89
N SER A 163 -22.48 4.80 -15.29
CA SER A 163 -21.22 4.37 -15.93
C SER A 163 -20.69 3.08 -15.31
N LEU A 164 -20.14 2.23 -16.16
CA LEU A 164 -19.42 1.01 -15.78
C LEU A 164 -18.00 1.06 -16.35
N ALA A 165 -17.09 0.36 -15.68
CA ALA A 165 -15.73 0.20 -16.17
C ALA A 165 -15.17 -1.16 -15.82
N ALA A 166 -14.20 -1.59 -16.62
CA ALA A 166 -13.37 -2.77 -16.36
C ALA A 166 -11.91 -2.46 -16.70
N GLY A 167 -10.98 -3.12 -16.03
CA GLY A 167 -9.57 -2.96 -16.28
C GLY A 167 -8.78 -4.22 -15.96
N VAL A 168 -7.55 -4.24 -16.46
CA VAL A 168 -6.55 -5.27 -16.17
C VAL A 168 -5.48 -4.63 -15.29
N MET A 169 -5.10 -5.30 -14.21
CA MET A 169 -4.00 -4.91 -13.35
C MET A 169 -2.80 -5.80 -13.70
N ILE A 170 -1.69 -5.20 -14.09
CA ILE A 170 -0.43 -5.87 -14.36
C ILE A 170 0.54 -5.39 -13.29
N ASP A 171 0.88 -6.28 -12.37
CA ASP A 171 1.59 -5.96 -11.16
C ASP A 171 2.97 -6.61 -11.15
N TYR A 172 4.00 -5.80 -10.99
CA TYR A 172 5.35 -6.25 -10.70
C TYR A 172 5.66 -5.98 -9.23
N ALA A 173 6.23 -6.97 -8.56
CA ALA A 173 6.70 -6.82 -7.19
C ALA A 173 8.08 -7.46 -7.00
N ASP A 174 8.89 -6.84 -6.15
CA ASP A 174 10.19 -7.33 -5.67
C ASP A 174 10.14 -7.31 -4.14
N ILE A 175 10.55 -8.42 -3.52
CA ILE A 175 10.50 -8.58 -2.06
C ILE A 175 11.86 -8.99 -1.51
N THR A 176 12.24 -8.38 -0.37
CA THR A 176 13.36 -8.82 0.46
C THR A 176 12.86 -9.00 1.90
N LEU A 177 13.13 -10.17 2.47
CA LEU A 177 12.83 -10.49 3.87
C LEU A 177 14.10 -10.95 4.57
N GLU A 178 14.41 -10.38 5.75
CA GLU A 178 15.58 -10.76 6.53
C GLU A 178 15.22 -10.99 8.01
N GLN A 179 15.81 -12.05 8.58
CA GLN A 179 15.73 -12.41 9.99
C GLN A 179 17.11 -12.85 10.50
N GLY A 180 17.39 -12.61 11.77
CA GLY A 180 18.57 -13.15 12.42
C GLY A 180 18.45 -14.63 12.75
N LEU A 181 19.56 -15.35 12.76
CA LEU A 181 19.58 -16.78 13.16
C LEU A 181 19.77 -16.98 14.68
N THR A 182 20.30 -15.97 15.37
CA THR A 182 20.53 -16.00 16.81
C THR A 182 19.98 -14.77 17.52
N ARG A 183 19.88 -14.82 18.85
CA ARG A 183 19.49 -13.65 19.68
C ARG A 183 20.54 -12.55 19.73
N ARG A 184 21.79 -12.86 19.33
CA ARG A 184 22.93 -11.99 19.56
C ARG A 184 22.97 -10.86 18.53
N ALA A 185 22.82 -9.63 18.98
CA ALA A 185 23.00 -8.46 18.15
C ALA A 185 24.41 -8.40 17.54
N ASN A 186 24.51 -7.87 16.32
CA ASN A 186 25.76 -7.68 15.59
C ASN A 186 26.60 -8.97 15.38
N SER A 187 25.96 -10.14 15.38
CA SER A 187 26.61 -11.41 15.11
C SER A 187 26.91 -11.64 13.62
N GLY A 188 26.34 -10.83 12.75
CA GLY A 188 26.45 -10.97 11.29
C GLY A 188 25.72 -12.20 10.74
N ASP A 189 24.94 -12.90 11.56
CA ASP A 189 24.14 -14.02 11.12
C ASP A 189 22.77 -13.57 10.60
N PHE A 190 22.31 -14.18 9.52
CA PHE A 190 20.99 -13.91 8.95
C PHE A 190 20.48 -15.05 8.07
N PHE A 191 19.16 -15.08 7.90
CA PHE A 191 18.41 -15.71 6.82
C PHE A 191 17.77 -14.61 6.00
N ARG A 192 18.04 -14.56 4.70
CA ARG A 192 17.46 -13.59 3.77
C ARG A 192 16.86 -14.32 2.59
N PHE A 193 15.65 -13.93 2.21
CA PHE A 193 14.99 -14.30 0.97
C PHE A 193 14.82 -13.06 0.10
N GLU A 194 15.15 -13.18 -1.18
CA GLU A 194 14.97 -12.15 -2.21
C GLU A 194 14.30 -12.79 -3.42
N GLY A 195 13.28 -12.11 -3.98
CA GLY A 195 12.58 -12.62 -5.15
C GLY A 195 11.69 -11.58 -5.80
N ASP A 196 11.37 -11.80 -7.09
CA ASP A 196 10.47 -10.94 -7.84
C ASP A 196 9.43 -11.76 -8.61
N ASP A 197 8.27 -11.12 -8.91
CA ASP A 197 7.22 -11.72 -9.75
C ASP A 197 6.41 -10.66 -10.50
N LEU A 198 5.72 -11.12 -11.53
CA LEU A 198 4.76 -10.36 -12.31
C LEU A 198 3.44 -11.12 -12.37
N SER A 199 2.39 -10.54 -11.78
CA SER A 199 1.06 -11.13 -11.71
C SER A 199 0.01 -10.27 -12.43
N VAL A 200 -1.14 -10.85 -12.73
CA VAL A 200 -2.24 -10.19 -13.45
C VAL A 200 -3.54 -10.36 -12.68
N GLY A 201 -4.25 -9.27 -12.51
CA GLY A 201 -5.58 -9.23 -11.93
C GLY A 201 -6.53 -8.37 -12.75
N TYR A 202 -7.72 -8.13 -12.22
CA TYR A 202 -8.73 -7.31 -12.86
C TYR A 202 -9.42 -6.39 -11.86
N ASN A 203 -9.99 -5.29 -12.37
CA ASN A 203 -10.81 -4.37 -11.57
C ASN A 203 -12.07 -3.96 -12.32
N PHE A 204 -13.08 -3.62 -11.53
CA PHE A 204 -14.36 -3.09 -12.01
C PHE A 204 -14.71 -1.81 -11.30
N GLY A 205 -15.47 -0.95 -11.97
CA GLY A 205 -16.01 0.27 -11.42
C GLY A 205 -17.47 0.49 -11.81
N LEU A 206 -18.22 1.10 -10.90
CA LEU A 206 -19.56 1.60 -11.12
C LEU A 206 -19.65 3.02 -10.59
N LEU A 207 -20.20 3.93 -11.37
CA LEU A 207 -20.54 5.29 -10.96
C LEU A 207 -21.99 5.58 -11.36
N TRP A 208 -22.82 5.92 -10.38
CA TRP A 208 -24.22 6.22 -10.59
C TRP A 208 -24.60 7.59 -10.03
N LYS A 209 -24.81 8.56 -10.91
CA LYS A 209 -25.39 9.86 -10.59
C LYS A 209 -26.89 9.68 -10.37
N ILE A 210 -27.31 9.45 -9.12
CA ILE A 210 -28.70 9.20 -8.74
C ILE A 210 -29.57 10.42 -9.07
N ASN A 211 -29.02 11.60 -8.81
CA ASN A 211 -29.58 12.91 -9.18
C ASN A 211 -28.45 13.96 -9.15
N GLU A 212 -28.80 15.24 -9.29
CA GLU A 212 -27.83 16.35 -9.30
C GLU A 212 -27.01 16.48 -8.00
N LYS A 213 -27.52 15.95 -6.88
CA LYS A 213 -26.88 16.08 -5.56
C LYS A 213 -26.19 14.81 -5.08
N PHE A 214 -26.64 13.64 -5.48
CA PHE A 214 -26.16 12.36 -4.97
C PHE A 214 -25.56 11.50 -6.06
N THR A 215 -24.34 11.04 -5.81
CA THR A 215 -23.64 10.07 -6.66
C THR A 215 -23.19 8.89 -5.80
N LEU A 216 -23.46 7.68 -6.27
CA LEU A 216 -22.95 6.42 -5.70
C LEU A 216 -21.76 5.95 -6.53
N GLY A 217 -20.69 5.54 -5.87
CA GLY A 217 -19.53 4.92 -6.49
C GLY A 217 -19.27 3.56 -5.87
N ALA A 218 -18.90 2.58 -6.69
CA ALA A 218 -18.42 1.29 -6.22
C ALA A 218 -17.25 0.81 -7.08
N THR A 219 -16.26 0.16 -6.45
CA THR A 219 -15.15 -0.46 -7.17
C THR A 219 -14.75 -1.78 -6.51
N PHE A 220 -14.30 -2.69 -7.35
CA PHE A 220 -13.78 -3.99 -6.95
C PHE A 220 -12.44 -4.24 -7.64
N ARG A 221 -11.47 -4.77 -6.90
CA ARG A 221 -10.19 -5.27 -7.40
C ARG A 221 -10.02 -6.70 -6.97
N SER A 222 -9.68 -7.58 -7.91
CA SER A 222 -9.49 -9.00 -7.64
C SER A 222 -8.32 -9.24 -6.68
N ALA A 223 -8.37 -10.33 -5.96
CA ALA A 223 -7.19 -10.93 -5.36
C ALA A 223 -6.18 -11.31 -6.44
N MET A 224 -4.91 -11.40 -6.06
CA MET A 224 -3.81 -11.86 -6.90
C MET A 224 -2.81 -12.62 -6.06
N THR A 225 -2.28 -13.71 -6.62
CA THR A 225 -1.14 -14.42 -6.03
C THR A 225 0.14 -13.95 -6.72
N LEU A 226 1.12 -13.51 -5.95
CA LEU A 226 2.48 -13.25 -6.39
C LEU A 226 3.34 -14.45 -6.05
N GLY A 227 3.86 -15.13 -7.07
CA GLY A 227 4.73 -16.29 -6.99
C GLY A 227 6.19 -15.88 -7.10
N PHE A 228 6.74 -15.25 -6.05
CA PHE A 228 8.11 -14.78 -6.04
C PHE A 228 9.10 -15.90 -6.33
N GLU A 229 9.86 -15.77 -7.41
CA GLU A 229 10.99 -16.61 -7.74
C GLU A 229 12.29 -15.86 -7.44
N GLY A 230 13.23 -16.51 -6.77
CA GLY A 230 14.46 -15.86 -6.36
C GLY A 230 15.42 -16.80 -5.62
N HIS A 231 16.01 -16.30 -4.54
CA HIS A 231 17.03 -17.05 -3.83
C HIS A 231 17.05 -16.75 -2.33
N THR A 232 17.65 -17.65 -1.57
CA THR A 232 17.98 -17.45 -0.15
C THR A 232 19.47 -17.36 0.07
N ASN A 233 19.85 -16.44 0.95
CA ASN A 233 21.21 -16.31 1.50
C ASN A 233 21.14 -16.56 3.00
N ILE A 234 22.00 -17.46 3.50
CA ILE A 234 22.03 -17.84 4.90
C ILE A 234 23.48 -17.74 5.40
N GLN A 235 23.71 -16.87 6.35
CA GLN A 235 25.02 -16.69 6.96
C GLN A 235 24.93 -16.92 8.46
N GLY A 236 25.84 -17.75 8.99
CA GLY A 236 25.97 -18.02 10.43
C GLY A 236 27.36 -18.54 10.75
N ARG A 237 27.61 -18.80 12.03
CA ARG A 237 28.95 -19.19 12.50
C ARG A 237 29.55 -20.38 11.74
N ASN A 238 28.71 -21.37 11.38
CA ASN A 238 29.11 -22.58 10.67
C ASN A 238 28.22 -22.86 9.47
N ILE A 239 27.48 -21.86 8.99
CA ILE A 239 26.55 -21.94 7.88
C ILE A 239 26.89 -20.81 6.93
N ASN A 240 27.14 -21.15 5.69
CA ASN A 240 27.26 -20.18 4.60
C ASN A 240 26.60 -20.79 3.37
N VAL A 241 25.42 -20.27 3.03
CA VAL A 241 24.66 -20.64 1.83
C VAL A 241 24.46 -19.36 1.03
N THR A 242 24.85 -19.38 -0.21
CA THR A 242 24.74 -18.21 -1.11
C THR A 242 23.94 -18.60 -2.33
N ASP A 243 23.01 -17.72 -2.70
CA ASP A 243 22.20 -17.82 -3.94
C ASP A 243 21.49 -19.16 -4.11
N MET A 244 21.01 -19.77 -3.02
CA MET A 244 20.20 -20.99 -3.10
C MET A 244 18.83 -20.65 -3.72
N PRO A 245 18.49 -21.24 -4.89
CA PRO A 245 17.20 -20.97 -5.51
C PRO A 245 16.03 -21.28 -4.56
N ALA A 246 15.09 -20.36 -4.49
CA ALA A 246 13.93 -20.45 -3.61
C ALA A 246 12.73 -19.71 -4.22
N SER A 247 11.53 -20.09 -3.77
CA SER A 247 10.29 -19.43 -4.16
C SER A 247 9.38 -19.20 -2.96
N ALA A 248 8.49 -18.21 -3.05
CA ALA A 248 7.46 -17.96 -2.04
C ALA A 248 6.18 -17.43 -2.71
N GLU A 249 5.03 -17.86 -2.24
CA GLU A 249 3.72 -17.39 -2.72
C GLU A 249 3.09 -16.47 -1.68
N TYR A 250 2.61 -15.29 -2.14
CA TYR A 250 1.86 -14.32 -1.36
C TYR A 250 0.52 -14.03 -2.02
N ASP A 251 -0.56 -14.26 -1.28
CA ASP A 251 -1.93 -13.98 -1.72
C ASP A 251 -2.32 -12.55 -1.35
N PHE A 252 -2.24 -11.62 -2.31
CA PHE A 252 -2.73 -10.26 -2.11
C PHE A 252 -4.25 -10.22 -2.13
N PRO A 253 -4.89 -9.47 -1.21
CA PRO A 253 -6.33 -9.48 -1.00
C PRO A 253 -7.11 -8.88 -2.18
N TYR A 254 -8.34 -9.34 -2.37
CA TYR A 254 -9.31 -8.51 -3.09
C TYR A 254 -9.70 -7.31 -2.24
N THR A 255 -10.09 -6.22 -2.91
CA THR A 255 -10.63 -5.03 -2.25
C THR A 255 -11.94 -4.60 -2.88
N ALA A 256 -12.86 -4.13 -2.04
CA ALA A 256 -14.14 -3.58 -2.47
C ALA A 256 -14.38 -2.25 -1.77
N VAL A 257 -14.74 -1.21 -2.54
CA VAL A 257 -15.03 0.11 -2.00
C VAL A 257 -16.42 0.54 -2.41
N LEU A 258 -17.18 1.07 -1.47
CA LEU A 258 -18.48 1.69 -1.70
C LEU A 258 -18.45 3.10 -1.13
N GLY A 259 -18.93 4.09 -1.90
CA GLY A 259 -18.96 5.47 -1.46
C GLY A 259 -20.20 6.23 -1.93
N LEU A 260 -20.53 7.25 -1.17
CA LEU A 260 -21.61 8.17 -1.44
C LEU A 260 -21.11 9.61 -1.41
N SER A 261 -21.25 10.29 -2.52
CA SER A 261 -20.94 11.71 -2.65
C SER A 261 -22.23 12.53 -2.60
N TYR A 262 -22.22 13.61 -1.81
CA TYR A 262 -23.29 14.58 -1.67
C TYR A 262 -22.82 15.98 -2.04
N ARG A 263 -23.47 16.58 -3.04
CA ARG A 263 -23.25 17.97 -3.50
C ARG A 263 -24.45 18.82 -3.14
N PRO A 264 -24.53 19.41 -1.93
CA PRO A 264 -25.65 20.29 -1.54
C PRO A 264 -25.78 21.49 -2.47
N THR A 265 -24.65 22.00 -2.96
CA THR A 265 -24.52 23.08 -3.95
C THR A 265 -23.35 22.80 -4.87
N GLU A 266 -23.20 23.53 -5.95
CA GLU A 266 -22.03 23.44 -6.85
C GLU A 266 -20.69 23.74 -6.16
N LYS A 267 -20.74 24.47 -5.02
CA LYS A 267 -19.55 24.89 -4.27
C LYS A 267 -19.09 23.88 -3.21
N TRP A 268 -19.87 22.85 -2.91
CA TRP A 268 -19.53 21.88 -1.89
C TRP A 268 -19.67 20.45 -2.37
N ASN A 269 -18.70 19.62 -2.04
CA ASN A 269 -18.78 18.18 -2.18
C ASN A 269 -18.39 17.53 -0.85
N ILE A 270 -19.22 16.63 -0.36
CA ILE A 270 -19.00 15.83 0.83
C ILE A 270 -19.08 14.37 0.40
N GLU A 271 -18.15 13.54 0.82
CA GLU A 271 -18.13 12.12 0.45
C GLU A 271 -17.74 11.25 1.63
N VAL A 272 -18.34 10.08 1.71
CA VAL A 272 -17.99 9.02 2.66
C VAL A 272 -17.81 7.72 1.90
N ASP A 273 -16.72 7.00 2.19
CA ASP A 273 -16.41 5.71 1.58
C ASP A 273 -16.13 4.67 2.66
N ALA A 274 -16.57 3.44 2.39
CA ALA A 274 -16.17 2.23 3.13
C ALA A 274 -15.36 1.32 2.20
N ASP A 275 -14.15 0.99 2.60
CA ASP A 275 -13.18 0.23 1.82
C ASP A 275 -12.82 -1.05 2.60
N PHE A 276 -13.13 -2.20 2.03
CA PHE A 276 -12.88 -3.52 2.58
C PHE A 276 -11.68 -4.18 1.91
N SER A 277 -10.85 -4.85 2.70
CA SER A 277 -9.73 -5.68 2.23
C SER A 277 -9.75 -7.05 2.87
N ASN A 278 -9.74 -8.10 2.04
CA ASN A 278 -9.73 -9.50 2.48
C ASN A 278 -8.30 -9.96 2.80
N TRP A 279 -7.68 -9.37 3.81
CA TRP A 279 -6.33 -9.74 4.23
C TRP A 279 -6.23 -11.13 4.84
N SER A 280 -7.34 -11.74 5.27
CA SER A 280 -7.37 -13.12 5.78
C SER A 280 -6.95 -14.17 4.74
N SER A 281 -6.79 -13.78 3.47
CA SER A 281 -6.14 -14.59 2.44
C SER A 281 -4.65 -14.89 2.74
N ILE A 282 -3.98 -14.03 3.52
CA ILE A 282 -2.58 -14.25 3.95
C ILE A 282 -2.57 -14.92 5.33
N ASP A 283 -2.42 -16.24 5.33
CA ASP A 283 -2.32 -17.03 6.57
C ASP A 283 -0.88 -17.46 6.85
N THR A 284 -0.30 -18.25 5.99
CA THR A 284 1.06 -18.76 6.11
C THR A 284 1.81 -18.63 4.80
N VAL A 285 2.96 -17.99 4.84
CA VAL A 285 3.89 -17.93 3.70
C VAL A 285 4.95 -19.00 3.87
N ILE A 286 5.23 -19.75 2.78
CA ILE A 286 6.25 -20.81 2.77
C ILE A 286 7.32 -20.42 1.77
N ILE A 287 8.53 -20.13 2.26
CA ILE A 287 9.71 -19.99 1.42
C ILE A 287 10.24 -21.39 1.15
N ARG A 288 10.14 -21.85 -0.11
CA ARG A 288 10.54 -23.18 -0.56
C ARG A 288 11.91 -23.10 -1.18
N GLN A 289 12.90 -23.67 -0.52
CA GLN A 289 14.28 -23.76 -1.02
C GLN A 289 14.47 -25.04 -1.83
N ILE A 290 15.21 -24.98 -2.96
CA ILE A 290 15.38 -26.14 -3.86
C ILE A 290 16.13 -27.28 -3.16
N GLU A 291 17.07 -26.97 -2.29
CA GLU A 291 17.84 -27.94 -1.50
C GLU A 291 17.59 -27.73 0.00
N LYS A 292 17.84 -28.78 0.77
CA LYS A 292 17.74 -28.68 2.23
C LYS A 292 18.95 -27.96 2.79
N PRO A 293 18.79 -26.77 3.37
CA PRO A 293 19.90 -26.05 3.99
C PRO A 293 20.36 -26.76 5.28
N PRO A 294 21.53 -26.38 5.80
CA PRO A 294 22.00 -26.87 7.11
C PRO A 294 21.03 -26.51 8.24
N SER A 295 20.92 -27.42 9.23
CA SER A 295 20.14 -27.14 10.46
C SER A 295 20.65 -25.86 11.17
N PRO A 296 19.78 -25.01 11.73
CA PRO A 296 18.35 -25.26 12.04
C PRO A 296 17.37 -24.85 10.94
N ILE A 297 17.85 -24.37 9.79
CA ILE A 297 16.97 -23.91 8.71
C ILE A 297 16.26 -25.10 8.05
N GLN A 298 14.99 -24.92 7.74
CA GLN A 298 14.18 -25.92 7.07
C GLN A 298 14.09 -25.65 5.57
N GLN A 299 14.02 -26.69 4.75
CA GLN A 299 13.83 -26.55 3.30
C GLN A 299 12.54 -25.79 2.96
N ASN A 300 11.45 -26.07 3.66
CA ASN A 300 10.21 -25.31 3.61
C ASN A 300 10.17 -24.40 4.85
N TYR A 301 10.66 -23.17 4.69
CA TYR A 301 10.70 -22.19 5.75
C TYR A 301 9.33 -21.51 5.90
N ARG A 302 8.60 -21.85 6.94
CA ARG A 302 7.23 -21.36 7.18
C ARG A 302 7.27 -20.05 7.99
N VAL A 303 6.52 -19.06 7.52
CA VAL A 303 6.26 -17.81 8.25
C VAL A 303 4.74 -17.69 8.43
N ASN A 304 4.29 -17.85 9.69
CA ASN A 304 2.88 -17.70 10.03
C ASN A 304 2.57 -16.21 10.19
N LEU A 305 1.55 -15.73 9.50
CA LEU A 305 1.12 -14.34 9.49
C LEU A 305 -0.31 -14.18 10.02
N GLY A 306 -1.23 -15.06 9.64
CA GLY A 306 -2.61 -15.14 10.13
C GLY A 306 -3.35 -13.80 10.03
N PHE A 307 -3.18 -13.05 8.93
CA PHE A 307 -3.78 -11.71 8.77
C PHE A 307 -5.30 -11.78 8.87
N LYS A 308 -5.92 -10.65 9.22
CA LYS A 308 -7.37 -10.51 9.38
C LYS A 308 -7.91 -9.48 8.39
N ASP A 309 -9.14 -9.70 7.95
CA ASP A 309 -9.86 -8.74 7.12
C ASP A 309 -9.93 -7.38 7.83
N SER A 310 -9.88 -6.32 7.05
CA SER A 310 -9.85 -4.97 7.61
C SER A 310 -10.64 -3.96 6.77
N TRP A 311 -11.01 -2.88 7.43
CA TRP A 311 -11.77 -1.78 6.85
C TRP A 311 -10.98 -0.47 6.90
N ILE A 312 -11.18 0.35 5.87
CA ILE A 312 -10.82 1.77 5.89
C ILE A 312 -12.11 2.58 5.74
N LEU A 313 -12.41 3.39 6.73
CA LEU A 313 -13.52 4.33 6.68
C LEU A 313 -12.99 5.72 6.33
N LYS A 314 -13.56 6.36 5.32
CA LYS A 314 -13.06 7.60 4.75
C LYS A 314 -14.17 8.64 4.74
N CYS A 315 -13.84 9.88 5.07
CA CYS A 315 -14.73 11.00 4.86
C CYS A 315 -13.96 12.24 4.41
N GLY A 316 -14.57 13.01 3.53
CA GLY A 316 -13.93 14.19 2.98
C GLY A 316 -14.92 15.26 2.57
N VAL A 317 -14.44 16.50 2.64
CA VAL A 317 -15.18 17.66 2.17
C VAL A 317 -14.30 18.51 1.29
N THR A 318 -14.85 19.02 0.19
CA THR A 318 -14.20 19.98 -0.71
C THR A 318 -15.08 21.21 -0.88
N ARG A 319 -14.49 22.38 -0.69
CA ARG A 319 -15.04 23.69 -1.03
C ARG A 319 -14.44 24.19 -2.33
N TYR A 320 -15.29 24.46 -3.34
CA TYR A 320 -14.90 25.08 -4.59
C TYR A 320 -15.17 26.58 -4.56
N PHE A 321 -14.24 27.38 -5.12
CA PHE A 321 -14.32 28.83 -5.21
C PHE A 321 -14.46 29.29 -6.68
N ASP A 322 -15.06 30.46 -6.90
CA ASP A 322 -15.44 30.93 -8.24
C ASP A 322 -14.24 31.19 -9.18
N ASN A 323 -13.02 31.30 -8.66
CA ASN A 323 -11.78 31.53 -9.41
C ASN A 323 -10.98 30.26 -9.71
N GLY A 324 -11.59 29.08 -9.62
CA GLY A 324 -10.98 27.79 -9.88
C GLY A 324 -10.16 27.20 -8.71
N TRP A 325 -9.99 27.92 -7.61
CA TRP A 325 -9.43 27.37 -6.38
C TRP A 325 -10.39 26.41 -5.70
N PHE A 326 -9.85 25.47 -4.97
CA PHE A 326 -10.57 24.66 -4.02
C PHE A 326 -9.72 24.38 -2.78
N ALA A 327 -10.37 24.05 -1.68
CA ALA A 327 -9.75 23.57 -0.46
C ALA A 327 -10.50 22.33 0.02
N SER A 328 -9.76 21.37 0.54
CA SER A 328 -10.30 20.10 1.02
C SER A 328 -9.78 19.78 2.42
N ALA A 329 -10.60 19.05 3.16
CA ALA A 329 -10.22 18.43 4.42
C ALA A 329 -10.84 17.03 4.48
N GLY A 330 -10.17 16.13 5.17
CA GLY A 330 -10.66 14.76 5.30
C GLY A 330 -10.10 14.00 6.48
N TYR A 331 -10.68 12.85 6.70
CA TYR A 331 -10.28 11.92 7.74
C TYR A 331 -10.44 10.49 7.25
N LEU A 332 -9.45 9.64 7.60
CA LEU A 332 -9.54 8.19 7.43
C LEU A 332 -9.31 7.51 8.78
N PHE A 333 -10.09 6.50 9.04
CA PHE A 333 -9.76 5.45 10.01
C PHE A 333 -9.33 4.22 9.25
N ASN A 334 -8.11 3.75 9.51
CA ASN A 334 -7.54 2.58 8.87
C ASN A 334 -7.32 1.49 9.92
N GLN A 335 -8.14 0.44 9.87
CA GLN A 335 -8.08 -0.68 10.78
C GLN A 335 -6.86 -1.56 10.47
N ASN A 336 -6.17 -2.04 11.49
CA ASN A 336 -5.07 -2.98 11.34
C ASN A 336 -5.55 -4.36 10.85
N SER A 337 -4.67 -5.05 10.12
CA SER A 337 -4.90 -6.42 9.62
C SER A 337 -4.02 -7.47 10.29
N VAL A 338 -2.96 -7.07 10.99
CA VAL A 338 -1.98 -7.98 11.60
C VAL A 338 -2.44 -8.40 12.99
N PRO A 339 -2.60 -9.73 13.29
CA PRO A 339 -3.01 -10.19 14.60
C PRO A 339 -1.91 -10.02 15.64
N GLY A 340 -2.27 -10.04 16.93
CA GLY A 340 -1.31 -10.03 18.04
C GLY A 340 -0.48 -11.31 18.10
N ASP A 341 -1.13 -12.47 17.85
CA ASP A 341 -0.52 -13.79 17.98
C ASP A 341 0.71 -13.98 17.06
N TYR A 342 0.61 -13.49 15.80
CA TYR A 342 1.70 -13.53 14.82
C TYR A 342 2.09 -12.12 14.38
N TYR A 343 2.28 -11.23 15.34
CA TYR A 343 2.65 -9.86 15.03
C TYR A 343 3.98 -9.79 14.30
N SER A 344 3.98 -9.13 13.15
CA SER A 344 5.17 -8.95 12.32
C SER A 344 5.72 -7.53 12.45
N PRO A 345 6.86 -7.32 13.11
CA PRO A 345 7.46 -5.99 13.26
C PRO A 345 7.80 -5.31 11.93
N VAL A 346 8.06 -6.07 10.85
CA VAL A 346 8.34 -5.48 9.52
C VAL A 346 7.08 -5.01 8.81
N VAL A 347 5.88 -5.37 9.29
CA VAL A 347 4.62 -4.78 8.83
C VAL A 347 4.16 -3.66 9.77
N ALA A 348 4.48 -3.74 11.06
CA ALA A 348 4.22 -2.76 12.11
C ALA A 348 2.80 -2.15 12.05
N ASP A 349 1.80 -3.01 11.83
CA ASP A 349 0.43 -2.59 11.55
C ASP A 349 -0.35 -2.29 12.83
N LEU A 350 -0.91 -1.08 12.88
CA LEU A 350 -1.72 -0.56 13.98
C LEU A 350 -2.98 0.07 13.40
N ASP A 351 -4.02 0.22 14.22
CA ASP A 351 -5.13 1.10 13.89
C ASP A 351 -4.60 2.53 13.70
N ARG A 352 -5.06 3.23 12.66
CA ARG A 352 -4.53 4.55 12.32
C ARG A 352 -5.62 5.56 12.06
N HIS A 353 -5.37 6.74 12.59
CA HIS A 353 -6.16 7.94 12.37
C HIS A 353 -5.38 8.88 11.47
N ILE A 354 -5.90 9.20 10.30
CA ILE A 354 -5.23 10.05 9.32
C ILE A 354 -6.08 11.30 9.08
N LEU A 355 -5.52 12.45 9.40
CA LEU A 355 -6.10 13.75 9.12
C LEU A 355 -5.46 14.33 7.87
N THR A 356 -6.27 14.92 6.99
CA THR A 356 -5.80 15.42 5.71
C THR A 356 -6.32 16.82 5.44
N LEU A 357 -5.48 17.62 4.80
CA LEU A 357 -5.81 18.96 4.31
C LEU A 357 -5.20 19.14 2.92
N GLY A 358 -5.82 19.94 2.09
CA GLY A 358 -5.20 20.29 0.82
C GLY A 358 -5.86 21.46 0.13
N ILE A 359 -5.15 21.95 -0.85
CA ILE A 359 -5.54 23.09 -1.69
C ILE A 359 -5.14 22.78 -3.12
N GLY A 360 -5.91 23.28 -4.07
CA GLY A 360 -5.54 23.19 -5.47
C GLY A 360 -6.22 24.25 -6.30
N ARG A 361 -5.81 24.29 -7.57
CA ARG A 361 -6.39 25.20 -8.55
C ARG A 361 -6.54 24.51 -9.90
N LYS A 362 -7.73 24.64 -10.49
CA LYS A 362 -8.02 24.22 -11.87
C LYS A 362 -8.08 25.47 -12.76
N TRP A 363 -7.36 25.41 -13.87
CA TRP A 363 -7.46 26.32 -15.00
C TRP A 363 -8.11 25.59 -16.17
N SER A 364 -8.28 26.27 -17.30
CA SER A 364 -8.88 25.63 -18.48
C SER A 364 -8.10 24.40 -18.96
N LYS A 365 -6.77 24.43 -18.91
CA LYS A 365 -5.89 23.36 -19.42
C LYS A 365 -5.06 22.66 -18.35
N TYR A 366 -4.87 23.28 -17.20
CA TYR A 366 -3.97 22.76 -16.15
C TYR A 366 -4.66 22.66 -14.81
N SER A 367 -4.19 21.76 -13.97
CA SER A 367 -4.52 21.72 -12.54
C SER A 367 -3.26 21.48 -11.71
N VAL A 368 -3.23 22.02 -10.52
CA VAL A 368 -2.19 21.76 -9.52
C VAL A 368 -2.89 21.53 -8.18
N ASP A 369 -2.52 20.45 -7.53
CA ASP A 369 -3.08 20.02 -6.25
C ASP A 369 -1.95 19.73 -5.27
N LEU A 370 -2.13 20.17 -4.03
CA LEU A 370 -1.24 19.93 -2.91
C LEU A 370 -2.05 19.37 -1.75
N ALA A 371 -1.57 18.29 -1.15
CA ALA A 371 -2.16 17.70 0.04
C ALA A 371 -1.11 17.40 1.10
N TYR A 372 -1.52 17.55 2.36
CA TYR A 372 -0.77 17.14 3.53
C TYR A 372 -1.59 16.13 4.33
N GLN A 373 -0.92 15.11 4.81
CA GLN A 373 -1.49 14.07 5.66
C GLN A 373 -0.69 13.95 6.96
N PHE A 374 -1.39 13.89 8.06
CA PHE A 374 -0.85 13.52 9.36
C PHE A 374 -1.49 12.22 9.81
N CYS A 375 -0.67 11.21 10.07
CA CYS A 375 -1.11 9.90 10.55
C CYS A 375 -0.60 9.65 11.96
N TYR A 376 -1.50 9.20 12.80
CA TYR A 376 -1.22 8.77 14.16
C TYR A 376 -1.80 7.38 14.39
N GLY A 377 -0.95 6.44 14.82
CA GLY A 377 -1.33 5.12 15.30
C GLY A 377 -1.18 5.08 16.83
N PRO A 378 -2.29 4.93 17.58
CA PRO A 378 -2.21 4.75 19.04
C PRO A 378 -1.31 3.56 19.39
N ASP A 379 -0.62 3.66 20.52
CA ASP A 379 0.27 2.60 20.99
C ASP A 379 -0.48 1.27 21.08
N ARG A 380 0.13 0.25 20.46
CA ARG A 380 -0.36 -1.14 20.48
C ARG A 380 0.59 -2.00 21.30
N THR A 381 0.12 -2.54 22.41
CA THR A 381 0.88 -3.52 23.19
C THR A 381 0.56 -4.93 22.71
N VAL A 382 1.60 -5.63 22.24
CA VAL A 382 1.59 -7.04 21.87
C VAL A 382 2.10 -7.85 23.05
N LYS A 383 1.37 -8.91 23.42
CA LYS A 383 1.72 -9.83 24.53
C LYS A 383 1.46 -11.25 24.09
N ASP A 384 2.26 -12.16 24.61
CA ASP A 384 2.11 -13.60 24.39
C ASP A 384 2.10 -13.98 22.90
N SER A 385 2.87 -13.23 22.08
CA SER A 385 2.97 -13.51 20.65
C SER A 385 3.72 -14.83 20.41
N ILE A 386 3.24 -15.57 19.42
CA ILE A 386 3.75 -16.89 19.05
C ILE A 386 4.92 -16.70 18.08
N PRO A 387 6.06 -17.39 18.26
CA PRO A 387 7.14 -17.36 17.28
C PRO A 387 6.64 -17.71 15.87
N SER A 388 6.69 -16.73 14.96
CA SER A 388 6.06 -16.82 13.63
C SER A 388 6.89 -17.66 12.63
N SER A 389 8.15 -17.96 12.93
CA SER A 389 9.06 -18.64 12.00
C SER A 389 9.96 -19.67 12.72
N PRO A 390 10.63 -20.58 11.97
CA PRO A 390 11.57 -21.56 12.55
C PRO A 390 12.70 -20.91 13.35
N THR A 391 13.28 -19.81 12.90
CA THR A 391 14.33 -19.08 13.63
C THR A 391 13.80 -18.44 14.90
N ALA A 392 12.63 -17.82 14.85
CA ALA A 392 11.96 -17.28 16.03
C ALA A 392 11.69 -18.39 17.06
N SER A 393 11.16 -19.53 16.61
CA SER A 393 10.90 -20.71 17.46
C SER A 393 12.19 -21.28 18.08
N PHE A 394 13.25 -21.39 17.29
CA PHE A 394 14.54 -21.92 17.77
C PHE A 394 15.19 -20.98 18.81
N THR A 395 15.09 -19.68 18.61
CA THR A 395 15.63 -18.68 19.54
C THR A 395 14.69 -18.39 20.71
N GLY A 396 13.39 -18.69 20.59
CA GLY A 396 12.36 -18.29 21.54
C GLY A 396 12.15 -16.77 21.61
N GLN A 397 12.51 -16.03 20.55
CA GLN A 397 12.21 -14.61 20.46
C GLN A 397 10.77 -14.41 19.97
N THR A 398 10.08 -13.42 20.54
CA THR A 398 8.71 -13.03 20.23
C THR A 398 8.69 -11.56 19.82
N ALA A 399 7.58 -11.11 19.28
CA ALA A 399 7.36 -9.71 18.95
C ALA A 399 6.73 -8.90 20.11
N ASP A 400 6.78 -9.41 21.33
CA ASP A 400 6.18 -8.77 22.49
C ASP A 400 6.81 -7.41 22.79
N GLY A 401 5.94 -6.44 23.09
CA GLY A 401 6.32 -5.06 23.38
C GLY A 401 5.24 -4.07 22.95
N THR A 402 5.58 -2.80 23.01
CA THR A 402 4.66 -1.71 22.63
C THR A 402 5.15 -1.05 21.36
N TYR A 403 4.25 -0.96 20.37
CA TYR A 403 4.50 -0.37 19.06
C TYR A 403 3.69 0.92 18.92
N GLY A 404 4.33 1.98 18.42
CA GLY A 404 3.72 3.24 18.08
C GLY A 404 3.98 3.61 16.63
N PHE A 405 3.25 4.59 16.09
CA PHE A 405 3.42 5.03 14.71
C PHE A 405 3.01 6.49 14.51
N ILE A 406 3.88 7.23 13.85
CA ILE A 406 3.60 8.58 13.33
C ILE A 406 4.05 8.66 11.89
N SER A 407 3.29 9.36 11.03
CA SER A 407 3.78 9.72 9.71
C SER A 407 3.25 11.07 9.23
N HIS A 408 4.03 11.67 8.31
CA HIS A 408 3.73 12.92 7.63
C HIS A 408 3.84 12.70 6.13
N GLY A 409 2.78 12.96 5.40
CA GLY A 409 2.72 12.81 3.95
C GLY A 409 2.51 14.13 3.25
N LEU A 410 3.26 14.35 2.17
CA LEU A 410 3.09 15.47 1.27
C LEU A 410 2.85 14.94 -0.14
N LEU A 411 1.72 15.33 -0.75
CA LEU A 411 1.39 14.95 -2.11
C LEU A 411 1.28 16.19 -3.00
N VAL A 412 1.83 16.06 -4.19
CA VAL A 412 1.67 17.04 -5.27
C VAL A 412 1.16 16.32 -6.51
N SER A 413 0.15 16.86 -7.17
CA SER A 413 -0.30 16.38 -8.47
C SER A 413 -0.47 17.53 -9.44
N VAL A 414 -0.07 17.30 -10.69
CA VAL A 414 -0.22 18.25 -11.80
C VAL A 414 -0.99 17.58 -12.92
N GLY A 415 -2.08 18.20 -13.38
CA GLY A 415 -2.89 17.74 -14.48
C GLY A 415 -2.78 18.64 -15.69
N MET A 416 -2.89 18.04 -16.87
CA MET A 416 -2.96 18.77 -18.16
C MET A 416 -4.05 18.16 -19.04
N ARG A 417 -4.86 19.03 -19.67
CA ARG A 417 -5.90 18.68 -20.66
C ARG A 417 -5.52 19.24 -22.02
N PHE A 418 -5.65 18.43 -23.05
CA PHE A 418 -5.33 18.77 -24.45
C PHE A 418 -6.58 19.07 -25.25
#